data_e0d528728f7afc4378ed722ca4b27e9d
#
_entry.id   e0d528728f7afc4378ed722ca4b27e9d
#
_cell.length_a   1.000
_cell.length_b   1.000
_cell.length_c   1.000
_cell.angle_alpha   90.00
_cell.angle_beta   90.00
_cell.angle_gamma   90.00
#
_symmetry.space_group_name_H-M   'P 1'
#
loop_
_entity.id
_entity.type
_entity.pdbx_description
1 polymer ?
#
loop_
_entity_poly.entity_id
_entity_poly.type
_entity_poly.pdbx_seq_one_letter_code
_entity_poly.pdbx_strand_id
1 'polypeptide(L)'
;MDSRLPRLVFALLAIYAAIHFSSSYAQMPEVVASHFNAHGVPNGWQTKTAFFGVFVAMTVLSVVIGFGLSAIIGAVPIQLINLPNKQYWLSPEHRGATLEFLKSYFAWFSCSIYLVMIVFFDYAVQSNLHPESPPVASHLWYTLAAFLTFVFAWLIRMFARFGRPPRQNVGS
;
A
#
# COMPACT_ATOMS: atom_id res chain seq x y z
N MET A 1 10.93 -12.76 8.76
CA MET A 1 10.18 -11.58 9.24
C MET A 1 8.78 -12.06 9.61
N ASP A 2 8.28 -11.68 10.77
CA ASP A 2 6.94 -12.08 11.20
C ASP A 2 5.88 -11.34 10.37
N SER A 3 4.95 -12.08 9.77
CA SER A 3 3.85 -11.50 8.99
C SER A 3 2.66 -11.02 9.85
N ARG A 4 2.72 -11.23 11.18
CA ARG A 4 1.65 -10.82 12.11
C ARG A 4 1.64 -9.30 12.33
N LEU A 5 2.84 -8.72 12.50
CA LEU A 5 2.96 -7.29 12.77
C LEU A 5 2.36 -6.41 11.64
N PRO A 6 2.72 -6.59 10.35
CA PRO A 6 2.11 -5.78 9.29
C PRO A 6 0.60 -6.00 9.16
N ARG A 7 0.08 -7.20 9.46
CA ARG A 7 -1.37 -7.44 9.48
C ARG A 7 -2.06 -6.63 10.58
N LEU A 8 -1.47 -6.59 11.77
CA LEU A 8 -1.98 -5.79 12.88
C LEU A 8 -1.94 -4.29 12.53
N VAL A 9 -0.83 -3.81 11.98
CA VAL A 9 -0.69 -2.40 11.54
C VAL A 9 -1.75 -2.05 10.49
N PHE A 10 -1.94 -2.91 9.48
CA PHE A 10 -2.97 -2.68 8.47
C PHE A 10 -4.38 -2.66 9.09
N ALA A 11 -4.70 -3.58 9.99
CA ALA A 11 -5.99 -3.62 10.67
C ALA A 11 -6.24 -2.34 11.48
N LEU A 12 -5.25 -1.85 12.20
CA LEU A 12 -5.36 -0.59 12.96
C LEU A 12 -5.57 0.61 12.03
N LEU A 13 -4.85 0.69 10.92
CA LEU A 13 -5.05 1.73 9.90
C LEU A 13 -6.46 1.64 9.29
N ALA A 14 -6.96 0.44 9.01
CA ALA A 14 -8.29 0.25 8.44
C ALA A 14 -9.40 0.63 9.43
N ILE A 15 -9.24 0.28 10.71
CA ILE A 15 -10.18 0.68 11.77
C ILE A 15 -10.18 2.21 11.92
N TYR A 16 -8.99 2.82 11.99
CA TYR A 16 -8.87 4.27 12.06
C TYR A 16 -9.57 4.94 10.87
N ALA A 17 -9.29 4.50 9.65
CA ALA A 17 -9.88 5.06 8.44
C ALA A 17 -11.41 4.88 8.41
N ALA A 18 -11.91 3.70 8.81
CA ALA A 18 -13.34 3.43 8.87
C ALA A 18 -14.06 4.38 9.85
N ILE A 19 -13.52 4.58 11.05
CA ILE A 19 -14.09 5.50 12.05
C ILE A 19 -14.01 6.94 11.55
N HIS A 20 -12.83 7.39 11.13
CA HIS A 20 -12.56 8.77 10.71
C HIS A 20 -13.45 9.19 9.53
N PHE A 21 -13.48 8.37 8.48
CA PHE A 21 -14.23 8.70 7.26
C PHE A 21 -15.74 8.46 7.40
N SER A 22 -16.18 7.50 8.21
CA SER A 22 -17.61 7.35 8.51
C SER A 22 -18.18 8.56 9.25
N SER A 23 -17.42 9.13 10.19
CA SER A 23 -17.84 10.35 10.90
C SER A 23 -17.90 11.59 9.99
N SER A 24 -17.06 11.64 8.96
CA SER A 24 -17.02 12.73 7.99
C SER A 24 -18.14 12.64 6.95
N TYR A 25 -18.60 11.43 6.60
CA TYR A 25 -19.56 11.21 5.51
C TYR A 25 -20.85 12.02 5.67
N ALA A 26 -21.42 12.08 6.88
CA ALA A 26 -22.67 12.80 7.16
C ALA A 26 -22.53 14.32 6.98
N GLN A 27 -21.30 14.85 7.17
CA GLN A 27 -21.01 16.28 7.12
C GLN A 27 -20.64 16.74 5.71
N MET A 28 -20.31 15.81 4.81
CA MET A 28 -19.90 16.11 3.44
C MET A 28 -21.11 16.56 2.58
N PRO A 29 -20.92 17.54 1.67
CA PRO A 29 -21.93 17.90 0.68
C PRO A 29 -22.20 16.74 -0.29
N GLU A 30 -23.34 16.77 -0.99
CA GLU A 30 -23.71 15.70 -1.94
C GLU A 30 -22.74 15.60 -3.13
N VAL A 31 -22.18 16.73 -3.55
CA VAL A 31 -21.15 16.81 -4.59
C VAL A 31 -19.87 17.29 -3.95
N VAL A 32 -18.79 16.52 -4.11
CA VAL A 32 -17.51 16.76 -3.47
C VAL A 32 -16.40 16.94 -4.52
N ALA A 33 -15.45 17.82 -4.22
CA ALA A 33 -14.20 17.90 -4.95
C ALA A 33 -13.39 16.63 -4.68
N SER A 34 -13.07 15.89 -5.73
CA SER A 34 -12.37 14.59 -5.67
C SER A 34 -11.02 14.60 -6.39
N HIS A 35 -10.79 15.58 -7.25
CA HIS A 35 -9.53 15.81 -7.93
C HIS A 35 -9.03 17.22 -7.67
N PHE A 36 -7.71 17.33 -7.49
CA PHE A 36 -7.03 18.58 -7.19
C PHE A 36 -5.80 18.72 -8.10
N ASN A 37 -5.51 19.92 -8.55
CA ASN A 37 -4.28 20.18 -9.29
C ASN A 37 -3.06 20.20 -8.36
N ALA A 38 -1.87 20.39 -8.91
CA ALA A 38 -0.62 20.42 -8.17
C ALA A 38 -0.54 21.51 -7.08
N HIS A 39 -1.39 22.52 -7.14
CA HIS A 39 -1.49 23.61 -6.17
C HIS A 39 -2.57 23.36 -5.12
N GLY A 40 -3.25 22.18 -5.16
CA GLY A 40 -4.32 21.84 -4.23
C GLY A 40 -5.67 22.49 -4.57
N VAL A 41 -5.81 23.08 -5.77
CA VAL A 41 -7.08 23.66 -6.22
C VAL A 41 -7.96 22.59 -6.84
N PRO A 42 -9.24 22.46 -6.42
CA PRO A 42 -10.18 21.50 -6.99
C PRO A 42 -10.35 21.70 -8.51
N ASN A 43 -10.30 20.58 -9.24
CA ASN A 43 -10.51 20.56 -10.70
C ASN A 43 -11.34 19.36 -11.20
N GLY A 44 -11.93 18.59 -10.29
CA GLY A 44 -12.88 17.53 -10.61
C GLY A 44 -13.78 17.21 -9.43
N TRP A 45 -15.04 16.88 -9.71
CA TRP A 45 -16.09 16.65 -8.71
C TRP A 45 -16.85 15.36 -9.00
N GLN A 46 -17.39 14.75 -7.94
CA GLN A 46 -18.25 13.57 -8.00
C GLN A 46 -19.22 13.56 -6.83
N THR A 47 -20.16 12.62 -6.84
CA THR A 47 -21.05 12.43 -5.68
C THR A 47 -20.25 11.90 -4.48
N LYS A 48 -20.63 12.27 -3.25
CA LYS A 48 -19.97 11.76 -2.04
C LYS A 48 -20.02 10.22 -1.96
N THR A 49 -21.10 9.61 -2.43
CA THR A 49 -21.22 8.15 -2.47
C THR A 49 -20.18 7.52 -3.39
N ALA A 50 -19.96 8.07 -4.59
CA ALA A 50 -18.92 7.59 -5.50
C ALA A 50 -17.53 7.80 -4.91
N PHE A 51 -17.29 8.95 -4.29
CA PHE A 51 -16.02 9.28 -3.64
C PHE A 51 -15.64 8.28 -2.54
N PHE A 52 -16.56 8.01 -1.59
CA PHE A 52 -16.32 7.01 -0.56
C PHE A 52 -16.29 5.58 -1.10
N GLY A 53 -17.05 5.29 -2.16
CA GLY A 53 -16.99 4.01 -2.89
C GLY A 53 -15.61 3.74 -3.47
N VAL A 54 -14.94 4.74 -4.04
CA VAL A 54 -13.55 4.66 -4.51
C VAL A 54 -12.61 4.32 -3.34
N PHE A 55 -12.78 4.98 -2.18
CA PHE A 55 -11.96 4.66 -1.01
C PHE A 55 -12.11 3.20 -0.56
N VAL A 56 -13.34 2.71 -0.49
CA VAL A 56 -13.62 1.30 -0.14
C VAL A 56 -12.99 0.35 -1.17
N ALA A 57 -13.15 0.63 -2.47
CA ALA A 57 -12.56 -0.18 -3.54
C ALA A 57 -11.01 -0.22 -3.44
N MET A 58 -10.38 0.91 -3.16
CA MET A 58 -8.93 0.98 -2.97
C MET A 58 -8.47 0.28 -1.68
N THR A 59 -9.28 0.31 -0.61
CA THR A 59 -9.02 -0.48 0.60
C THR A 59 -9.02 -1.98 0.28
N VAL A 60 -10.04 -2.46 -0.45
CA VAL A 60 -10.12 -3.85 -0.90
C VAL A 60 -8.91 -4.21 -1.78
N LEU A 61 -8.54 -3.35 -2.73
CA LEU A 61 -7.36 -3.56 -3.57
C LEU A 61 -6.08 -3.67 -2.74
N SER A 62 -5.91 -2.83 -1.71
CA SER A 62 -4.76 -2.88 -0.80
C SER A 62 -4.71 -4.21 -0.03
N VAL A 63 -5.86 -4.72 0.42
CA VAL A 63 -5.96 -6.05 1.05
C VAL A 63 -5.56 -7.15 0.07
N VAL A 64 -6.05 -7.10 -1.17
CA VAL A 64 -5.71 -8.10 -2.21
C VAL A 64 -4.21 -8.10 -2.51
N ILE A 65 -3.60 -6.93 -2.68
CA ILE A 65 -2.16 -6.80 -2.95
C ILE A 65 -1.33 -7.32 -1.77
N GLY A 66 -1.63 -6.87 -0.56
CA GLY A 66 -0.83 -7.18 0.62
C GLY A 66 -0.98 -8.60 1.13
N PHE A 67 -2.19 -9.13 1.08
CA PHE A 67 -2.53 -10.40 1.75
C PHE A 67 -3.05 -11.46 0.78
N GLY A 68 -3.84 -11.07 -0.23
CA GLY A 68 -4.39 -11.99 -1.23
C GLY A 68 -3.31 -12.61 -2.11
N LEU A 69 -2.50 -11.78 -2.79
CA LEU A 69 -1.43 -12.26 -3.66
C LEU A 69 -0.42 -13.11 -2.88
N SER A 70 -0.08 -12.70 -1.66
CA SER A 70 0.85 -13.45 -0.82
C SER A 70 0.28 -14.79 -0.35
N ALA A 71 -1.03 -14.94 -0.22
CA ALA A 71 -1.68 -16.20 0.14
C ALA A 71 -1.60 -17.23 -0.99
N ILE A 72 -1.76 -16.78 -2.24
CA ILE A 72 -1.77 -17.67 -3.40
C ILE A 72 -0.39 -17.95 -4.00
N ILE A 73 0.63 -17.12 -3.71
CA ILE A 73 1.97 -17.27 -4.32
C ILE A 73 2.59 -18.65 -4.07
N GLY A 74 2.23 -19.32 -2.97
CA GLY A 74 2.66 -20.67 -2.66
C GLY A 74 2.07 -21.73 -3.59
N ALA A 75 0.92 -21.48 -4.21
CA ALA A 75 0.25 -22.37 -5.15
C ALA A 75 0.60 -22.04 -6.62
N VAL A 76 1.21 -20.87 -6.88
CA VAL A 76 1.59 -20.48 -8.24
C VAL A 76 2.74 -21.36 -8.75
N PRO A 77 2.66 -21.90 -9.98
CA PRO A 77 3.78 -22.61 -10.60
C PRO A 77 5.04 -21.75 -10.65
N ILE A 78 6.20 -22.34 -10.34
CA ILE A 78 7.49 -21.63 -10.27
C ILE A 78 7.82 -20.90 -11.58
N GLN A 79 7.39 -21.45 -12.70
CA GLN A 79 7.59 -20.87 -14.03
C GLN A 79 6.97 -19.48 -14.17
N LEU A 80 5.82 -19.25 -13.53
CA LEU A 80 5.07 -17.99 -13.55
C LEU A 80 5.58 -16.96 -12.52
N ILE A 81 6.42 -17.37 -11.57
CA ILE A 81 6.99 -16.46 -10.59
C ILE A 81 8.19 -15.75 -11.21
N ASN A 82 8.10 -14.42 -11.33
CA ASN A 82 9.22 -13.59 -11.79
C ASN A 82 10.06 -13.13 -10.58
N LEU A 83 11.03 -13.96 -10.20
CA LEU A 83 11.96 -13.69 -9.10
C LEU A 83 13.39 -13.94 -9.58
N PRO A 84 14.36 -13.03 -9.35
CA PRO A 84 15.75 -13.27 -9.68
C PRO A 84 16.26 -14.55 -8.99
N ASN A 85 17.03 -15.37 -9.70
CA ASN A 85 17.56 -16.65 -9.21
C ASN A 85 16.49 -17.57 -8.60
N LYS A 86 15.28 -17.58 -9.20
CA LYS A 86 14.13 -18.32 -8.66
C LYS A 86 14.38 -19.79 -8.45
N GLN A 87 15.24 -20.43 -9.24
CA GLN A 87 15.61 -21.85 -9.09
C GLN A 87 16.27 -22.12 -7.73
N TYR A 88 17.08 -21.19 -7.23
CA TYR A 88 17.69 -21.27 -5.92
C TYR A 88 16.67 -20.93 -4.83
N TRP A 89 16.02 -19.77 -4.91
CA TRP A 89 15.16 -19.25 -3.86
C TRP A 89 13.84 -20.00 -3.70
N LEU A 90 13.39 -20.70 -4.74
CA LEU A 90 12.17 -21.51 -4.74
C LEU A 90 12.46 -23.02 -4.77
N SER A 91 13.71 -23.43 -4.52
CA SER A 91 14.05 -24.85 -4.30
C SER A 91 13.33 -25.38 -3.04
N PRO A 92 13.13 -26.68 -2.90
CA PRO A 92 12.46 -27.27 -1.74
C PRO A 92 13.03 -26.78 -0.39
N GLU A 93 14.35 -26.60 -0.31
CA GLU A 93 15.05 -26.17 0.91
C GLU A 93 14.79 -24.68 1.27
N HIS A 94 14.66 -23.80 0.26
CA HIS A 94 14.60 -22.34 0.49
C HIS A 94 13.18 -21.77 0.34
N ARG A 95 12.28 -22.50 -0.31
CA ARG A 95 10.93 -22.03 -0.67
C ARG A 95 10.14 -21.52 0.54
N GLY A 96 10.13 -22.25 1.64
CA GLY A 96 9.37 -21.88 2.83
C GLY A 96 9.79 -20.50 3.36
N ALA A 97 11.09 -20.31 3.58
CA ALA A 97 11.64 -19.04 4.07
C ALA A 97 11.44 -17.89 3.08
N THR A 98 11.54 -18.16 1.77
CA THR A 98 11.30 -17.19 0.72
C THR A 98 9.84 -16.73 0.68
N LEU A 99 8.89 -17.65 0.76
CA LEU A 99 7.46 -17.31 0.77
C LEU A 99 7.07 -16.51 2.02
N GLU A 100 7.57 -16.89 3.20
CA GLU A 100 7.32 -16.13 4.44
C GLU A 100 7.91 -14.70 4.36
N PHE A 101 9.11 -14.56 3.78
CA PHE A 101 9.67 -13.24 3.52
C PHE A 101 8.77 -12.43 2.58
N LEU A 102 8.35 -12.99 1.44
CA LEU A 102 7.50 -12.29 0.47
C LEU A 102 6.15 -11.90 1.08
N LYS A 103 5.51 -12.78 1.88
CA LYS A 103 4.27 -12.45 2.59
C LYS A 103 4.43 -11.22 3.48
N SER A 104 5.45 -11.18 4.32
CA SER A 104 5.71 -10.02 5.18
C SER A 104 6.05 -8.77 4.34
N TYR A 105 6.78 -8.96 3.27
CA TYR A 105 7.26 -7.91 2.39
C TYR A 105 6.11 -7.18 1.68
N PHE A 106 5.18 -7.93 1.06
CA PHE A 106 3.98 -7.36 0.43
C PHE A 106 3.00 -6.77 1.44
N ALA A 107 2.90 -7.37 2.63
CA ALA A 107 2.06 -6.82 3.68
C ALA A 107 2.54 -5.43 4.15
N TRP A 108 3.84 -5.21 4.32
CA TRP A 108 4.40 -3.88 4.62
C TRP A 108 4.21 -2.88 3.48
N PHE A 109 4.35 -3.33 2.24
CA PHE A 109 4.06 -2.49 1.07
C PHE A 109 2.61 -2.05 1.04
N SER A 110 1.68 -2.97 1.33
CA SER A 110 0.26 -2.66 1.43
C SER A 110 -0.04 -1.64 2.55
N CYS A 111 0.59 -1.77 3.72
CA CYS A 111 0.47 -0.78 4.79
C CYS A 111 0.92 0.61 4.34
N SER A 112 2.03 0.71 3.61
CA SER A 112 2.56 2.00 3.15
C SER A 112 1.67 2.65 2.10
N ILE A 113 1.18 1.89 1.13
CA ILE A 113 0.23 2.37 0.11
C ILE A 113 -1.09 2.84 0.77
N TYR A 114 -1.59 2.05 1.72
CA TYR A 114 -2.83 2.35 2.42
C TYR A 114 -2.72 3.61 3.27
N LEU A 115 -1.58 3.81 3.94
CA LEU A 115 -1.30 5.04 4.69
C LEU A 115 -1.30 6.27 3.76
N VAL A 116 -0.65 6.19 2.61
CA VAL A 116 -0.67 7.26 1.60
C VAL A 116 -2.10 7.56 1.15
N MET A 117 -2.88 6.53 0.88
CA MET A 117 -4.29 6.68 0.51
C MET A 117 -5.09 7.41 1.60
N ILE A 118 -4.91 7.05 2.87
CA ILE A 118 -5.57 7.72 3.99
C ILE A 118 -5.23 9.22 3.98
N VAL A 119 -3.96 9.58 3.83
CA VAL A 119 -3.53 11.00 3.83
C VAL A 119 -4.13 11.77 2.66
N PHE A 120 -4.10 11.20 1.45
CA PHE A 120 -4.66 11.87 0.26
C PHE A 120 -6.18 11.99 0.33
N PHE A 121 -6.83 10.96 0.85
CA PHE A 121 -8.27 10.96 1.01
C PHE A 121 -8.73 11.94 2.10
N ASP A 122 -8.00 11.99 3.22
CA ASP A 122 -8.25 12.96 4.28
C ASP A 122 -8.07 14.40 3.78
N TYR A 123 -7.03 14.68 3.01
CA TYR A 123 -6.85 15.99 2.37
C TYR A 123 -8.11 16.39 1.59
N ALA A 124 -8.65 15.50 0.77
CA ALA A 124 -9.85 15.78 -0.01
C ALA A 124 -11.09 15.98 0.90
N VAL A 125 -11.23 15.17 1.95
CA VAL A 125 -12.31 15.32 2.94
C VAL A 125 -12.23 16.68 3.63
N GLN A 126 -11.06 17.05 4.16
CA GLN A 126 -10.88 18.32 4.87
C GLN A 126 -11.08 19.53 3.94
N SER A 127 -10.63 19.42 2.68
CA SER A 127 -10.84 20.48 1.68
C SER A 127 -12.33 20.70 1.35
N ASN A 128 -13.15 19.65 1.44
CA ASN A 128 -14.60 19.76 1.23
C ASN A 128 -15.36 20.22 2.48
N LEU A 129 -14.87 19.86 3.67
CA LEU A 129 -15.48 20.30 4.94
C LEU A 129 -15.11 21.75 5.28
N HIS A 130 -13.94 22.21 4.85
CA HIS A 130 -13.39 23.53 5.17
C HIS A 130 -12.95 24.28 3.91
N PRO A 131 -13.87 24.61 2.95
CA PRO A 131 -13.52 25.23 1.68
C PRO A 131 -12.89 26.62 1.84
N GLU A 132 -13.22 27.34 2.92
CA GLU A 132 -12.66 28.67 3.23
C GLU A 132 -11.21 28.62 3.75
N SER A 133 -10.79 27.47 4.28
CA SER A 133 -9.44 27.25 4.83
C SER A 133 -8.96 25.82 4.54
N PRO A 134 -8.73 25.49 3.25
CA PRO A 134 -8.33 24.14 2.87
C PRO A 134 -6.94 23.80 3.42
N PRO A 135 -6.65 22.50 3.64
CA PRO A 135 -5.33 22.08 4.09
C PRO A 135 -4.23 22.47 3.10
N VAL A 136 -3.02 22.64 3.62
CA VAL A 136 -1.87 23.02 2.80
C VAL A 136 -1.43 21.85 1.91
N ALA A 137 -1.47 22.04 0.60
CA ALA A 137 -1.16 21.00 -0.39
C ALA A 137 0.28 20.46 -0.31
N SER A 138 1.22 21.18 0.31
CA SER A 138 2.60 20.73 0.48
C SER A 138 2.70 19.42 1.27
N HIS A 139 1.76 19.12 2.18
CA HIS A 139 1.72 17.87 2.91
C HIS A 139 1.57 16.65 1.99
N LEU A 140 0.81 16.80 0.87
CA LEU A 140 0.69 15.74 -0.14
C LEU A 140 2.02 15.46 -0.82
N TRP A 141 2.76 16.51 -1.15
CA TRP A 141 4.08 16.39 -1.79
C TRP A 141 5.11 15.73 -0.87
N TYR A 142 5.14 16.10 0.41
CA TYR A 142 6.01 15.43 1.39
C TYR A 142 5.64 13.96 1.59
N THR A 143 4.34 13.67 1.65
CA THR A 143 3.84 12.28 1.75
C THR A 143 4.24 11.47 0.52
N LEU A 144 4.07 12.04 -0.68
CA LEU A 144 4.45 11.40 -1.93
C LEU A 144 5.97 11.16 -1.99
N ALA A 145 6.78 12.17 -1.65
CA ALA A 145 8.24 12.04 -1.63
C ALA A 145 8.71 10.96 -0.65
N ALA A 146 8.13 10.92 0.56
CA ALA A 146 8.43 9.89 1.55
C ALA A 146 8.05 8.49 1.05
N PHE A 147 6.87 8.37 0.42
CA PHE A 147 6.42 7.10 -0.17
C PHE A 147 7.34 6.64 -1.32
N LEU A 148 7.70 7.53 -2.24
CA LEU A 148 8.61 7.18 -3.34
C LEU A 148 9.99 6.77 -2.83
N THR A 149 10.50 7.44 -1.80
CA THR A 149 11.75 7.05 -1.12
C THR A 149 11.64 5.66 -0.50
N PHE A 150 10.51 5.37 0.18
CA PHE A 150 10.22 4.05 0.71
C PHE A 150 10.18 2.99 -0.41
N VAL A 151 9.46 3.25 -1.51
CA VAL A 151 9.35 2.32 -2.65
C VAL A 151 10.72 2.04 -3.25
N PHE A 152 11.55 3.06 -3.40
CA PHE A 152 12.91 2.90 -3.93
C PHE A 152 13.78 2.03 -3.01
N ALA A 153 13.80 2.32 -1.71
CA ALA A 153 14.51 1.51 -0.73
C ALA A 153 13.97 0.07 -0.67
N TRP A 154 12.65 -0.08 -0.79
CA TRP A 154 11.96 -1.36 -0.84
C TRP A 154 12.41 -2.19 -2.06
N LEU A 155 12.46 -1.59 -3.26
CA LEU A 155 12.96 -2.26 -4.47
C LEU A 155 14.42 -2.65 -4.34
N ILE A 156 15.29 -1.74 -3.86
CA ILE A 156 16.72 -2.05 -3.64
C ILE A 156 16.87 -3.25 -2.71
N ARG A 157 16.13 -3.29 -1.61
CA ARG A 157 16.18 -4.41 -0.66
C ARG A 157 15.75 -5.73 -1.30
N MET A 158 14.73 -5.71 -2.15
CA MET A 158 14.29 -6.89 -2.89
C MET A 158 15.38 -7.41 -3.84
N PHE A 159 15.95 -6.52 -4.65
CA PHE A 159 17.03 -6.88 -5.58
C PHE A 159 18.31 -7.31 -4.84
N ALA A 160 18.68 -6.64 -3.76
CA ALA A 160 19.84 -7.03 -2.94
C ALA A 160 19.67 -8.43 -2.35
N ARG A 161 18.43 -8.79 -1.91
CA ARG A 161 18.17 -10.11 -1.35
C ARG A 161 18.17 -11.20 -2.41
N PHE A 162 17.49 -10.98 -3.53
CA PHE A 162 17.25 -12.03 -4.53
C PHE A 162 18.22 -12.01 -5.71
N GLY A 163 18.96 -10.91 -5.88
CA GLY A 163 19.89 -10.74 -7.01
C GLY A 163 21.11 -11.66 -6.98
N ARG A 164 21.51 -12.15 -5.81
CA ARG A 164 22.66 -13.08 -5.67
C ARG A 164 22.33 -14.17 -4.65
N PRO A 165 22.32 -15.45 -5.06
CA PRO A 165 22.29 -16.54 -4.08
C PRO A 165 23.58 -16.53 -3.25
N PRO A 166 23.54 -16.96 -1.96
CA PRO A 166 24.75 -17.17 -1.19
C PRO A 166 25.71 -18.10 -1.94
N ARG A 167 27.01 -17.81 -1.88
CA ARG A 167 28.02 -18.73 -2.43
C ARG A 167 27.87 -20.07 -1.71
N GLN A 168 27.61 -21.12 -2.45
CA GLN A 168 27.74 -22.47 -1.93
C GLN A 168 29.23 -22.66 -1.64
N ASN A 169 29.60 -22.80 -0.36
CA ASN A 169 30.90 -23.36 -0.03
C ASN A 169 30.86 -24.80 -0.50
N VAL A 170 31.39 -25.06 -1.70
CA VAL A 170 31.74 -26.41 -2.13
C VAL A 170 32.87 -26.80 -1.20
N GLY A 171 32.54 -27.52 -0.13
CA GLY A 171 33.49 -28.10 0.79
C GLY A 171 34.42 -29.03 -0.01
N SER A 172 35.69 -28.67 0.02
CA SER A 172 36.80 -29.51 -0.43
C SER A 172 36.91 -30.75 0.42
#